data_f7dd2e29d5bb1cbbec2cd9fb15a78d9b
#
_entry.id   f7dd2e29d5bb1cbbec2cd9fb15a78d9b
#
_cell.length_a   1.000
_cell.length_b   1.000
_cell.length_c   1.000
_cell.angle_alpha   90.00
_cell.angle_beta   90.00
_cell.angle_gamma   90.00
#
_symmetry.space_group_name_H-M   'P 1'
#
loop_
_entity.id
_entity.type
_entity.pdbx_description
1 polymer ?
#
loop_
_entity_poly.entity_id
_entity_poly.type
_entity_poly.pdbx_seq_one_letter_code
_entity_poly.pdbx_strand_id
1 'polypeptide(L)'
;MNITNKIKILFLTAILLCACGKEEEFIYPDVLTEFVCLKTDGQGKGVQLITDEGKTWNIPEAQQPTDELTPDSIYRVISKYVPFSETGEADVYVLQSVIAPLPKAESKFEETYTDAVSIQSIWRSGDYLNLILQVMVKDQKHEFAFIDQGITTHEDGTRTLSLMLYHNRNNDVEGFNRKAFLSVPLWHYQDLLTPGDLIEFQLNTYKEGMTSRTFIY
;
A
#
# COMPACT_ATOMS: atom_id res chain seq x y z
N MET A 1 39.83 59.73 24.37
CA MET A 1 38.66 59.06 23.85
C MET A 1 37.56 59.19 24.90
N ASN A 2 36.54 60.01 24.62
CA ASN A 2 35.55 60.44 25.60
C ASN A 2 34.62 59.30 26.02
N ILE A 3 34.25 59.28 27.30
CA ILE A 3 33.35 58.28 27.93
C ILE A 3 32.02 58.16 27.16
N THR A 4 31.50 59.26 26.61
CA THR A 4 30.30 59.32 25.74
C THR A 4 30.41 58.48 24.48
N ASN A 5 31.59 58.36 23.87
CA ASN A 5 31.79 57.51 22.69
C ASN A 5 31.86 56.01 23.04
N LYS A 6 32.37 55.65 24.20
CA LYS A 6 32.37 54.24 24.70
C LYS A 6 30.96 53.77 24.99
N ILE A 7 30.10 54.62 25.56
CA ILE A 7 28.68 54.29 25.86
C ILE A 7 27.88 54.12 24.56
N LYS A 8 28.09 54.97 23.54
CA LYS A 8 27.42 54.83 22.24
C LYS A 8 27.83 53.56 21.51
N ILE A 9 29.10 53.15 21.57
CA ILE A 9 29.58 51.91 20.96
C ILE A 9 28.99 50.68 21.71
N LEU A 10 28.91 50.74 23.05
CA LEU A 10 28.33 49.67 23.85
C LEU A 10 26.81 49.47 23.59
N PHE A 11 26.09 50.58 23.37
CA PHE A 11 24.66 50.55 23.03
C PHE A 11 24.40 50.03 21.60
N LEU A 12 25.28 50.35 20.67
CA LEU A 12 25.17 49.87 19.28
C LEU A 12 25.47 48.35 19.18
N THR A 13 26.41 47.85 19.99
CA THR A 13 26.71 46.40 20.04
C THR A 13 25.61 45.56 20.71
N ALA A 14 24.88 46.16 21.68
CA ALA A 14 23.76 45.48 22.34
C ALA A 14 22.53 45.32 21.44
N ILE A 15 22.32 46.24 20.48
CA ILE A 15 21.19 46.15 19.53
C ILE A 15 21.41 45.06 18.45
N LEU A 16 22.67 44.74 18.14
CA LEU A 16 23.00 43.68 17.17
C LEU A 16 22.82 42.25 17.72
N LEU A 17 22.65 42.06 19.02
CA LEU A 17 22.46 40.75 19.65
C LEU A 17 20.98 40.33 19.80
N CYS A 18 20.03 41.23 19.53
CA CYS A 18 18.61 40.95 19.61
C CYS A 18 17.97 40.50 18.28
N ALA A 19 18.75 40.29 17.22
CA ALA A 19 18.27 39.83 15.92
C ALA A 19 18.38 38.33 15.73
N CYS A 20 18.35 37.50 16.84
CA CYS A 20 17.97 36.09 16.76
C CYS A 20 16.45 36.07 16.62
N GLY A 21 15.94 36.27 15.44
CA GLY A 21 14.60 35.81 15.08
C GLY A 21 14.54 34.33 15.40
N LYS A 22 13.50 33.90 16.07
CA LYS A 22 13.17 32.47 16.15
C LYS A 22 13.10 32.01 14.70
N GLU A 23 14.07 31.25 14.23
CA GLU A 23 13.88 30.43 13.04
C GLU A 23 12.68 29.57 13.36
N GLU A 24 11.56 29.79 12.71
CA GLU A 24 10.45 28.85 12.74
C GLU A 24 11.02 27.55 12.18
N GLU A 25 11.21 26.57 13.06
CA GLU A 25 11.69 25.26 12.70
C GLU A 25 10.67 24.71 11.69
N PHE A 26 11.06 24.64 10.43
CA PHE A 26 10.19 24.13 9.38
C PHE A 26 10.01 22.64 9.61
N ILE A 27 8.88 22.27 10.21
CA ILE A 27 8.50 20.88 10.43
C ILE A 27 7.99 20.34 9.10
N TYR A 28 8.77 19.43 8.50
CA TYR A 28 8.31 18.71 7.32
C TYR A 28 7.10 17.84 7.70
N PRO A 29 6.02 17.85 6.91
CA PRO A 29 4.89 16.99 7.18
C PRO A 29 5.28 15.51 7.02
N ASP A 30 4.73 14.66 7.89
CA ASP A 30 4.91 13.22 7.80
C ASP A 30 4.22 12.68 6.54
N VAL A 31 5.01 12.39 5.52
CA VAL A 31 4.52 11.83 4.26
C VAL A 31 4.45 10.31 4.38
N LEU A 32 3.26 9.76 4.37
CA LEU A 32 3.01 8.33 4.39
C LEU A 32 3.00 7.74 2.98
N THR A 33 3.41 6.48 2.86
CA THR A 33 3.28 5.69 1.63
C THR A 33 2.76 4.32 2.01
N GLU A 34 1.48 4.07 1.73
CA GLU A 34 0.77 2.89 2.22
C GLU A 34 -0.16 2.29 1.17
N PHE A 35 -0.48 1.00 1.37
CA PHE A 35 -1.60 0.36 0.72
C PHE A 35 -2.88 0.79 1.43
N VAL A 36 -3.78 1.43 0.70
CA VAL A 36 -5.06 1.94 1.22
C VAL A 36 -6.19 1.62 0.25
N CYS A 37 -7.42 1.79 0.68
CA CYS A 37 -8.57 1.76 -0.21
C CYS A 37 -8.98 3.19 -0.59
N LEU A 38 -9.16 3.44 -1.90
CA LEU A 38 -9.74 4.66 -2.44
C LEU A 38 -11.24 4.42 -2.66
N LYS A 39 -12.08 5.20 -1.97
CA LYS A 39 -13.52 5.17 -2.16
C LYS A 39 -13.93 6.25 -3.16
N THR A 40 -14.82 5.88 -4.08
CA THR A 40 -15.44 6.81 -5.04
C THR A 40 -16.84 7.23 -4.59
N ASP A 41 -17.26 8.40 -5.04
CA ASP A 41 -18.64 8.89 -4.91
C ASP A 41 -19.55 8.38 -6.03
N GLY A 42 -20.83 8.78 -6.01
CA GLY A 42 -21.82 8.44 -7.04
C GLY A 42 -21.53 9.03 -8.44
N GLN A 43 -20.47 9.83 -8.59
CA GLN A 43 -19.99 10.37 -9.86
C GLN A 43 -18.67 9.73 -10.32
N GLY A 44 -18.13 8.78 -9.54
CA GLY A 44 -16.86 8.11 -9.84
C GLY A 44 -15.63 8.95 -9.46
N LYS A 45 -15.76 9.99 -8.64
CA LYS A 45 -14.62 10.74 -8.11
C LYS A 45 -14.06 10.04 -6.88
N GLY A 46 -12.74 9.93 -6.78
CA GLY A 46 -12.08 9.41 -5.57
C GLY A 46 -12.14 10.43 -4.45
N VAL A 47 -12.96 10.18 -3.44
CA VAL A 47 -13.28 11.16 -2.38
C VAL A 47 -12.69 10.85 -1.02
N GLN A 48 -12.22 9.61 -0.79
CA GLN A 48 -11.76 9.20 0.53
C GLN A 48 -10.71 8.10 0.45
N LEU A 49 -9.67 8.19 1.28
CA LEU A 49 -8.75 7.10 1.56
C LEU A 49 -9.20 6.37 2.83
N ILE A 50 -9.11 5.05 2.84
CA ILE A 50 -9.39 4.18 3.99
C ILE A 50 -8.15 3.32 4.22
N THR A 51 -7.52 3.47 5.39
CA THR A 51 -6.34 2.68 5.77
C THR A 51 -6.75 1.27 6.22
N ASP A 52 -5.78 0.37 6.30
CA ASP A 52 -6.00 -1.00 6.76
C ASP A 52 -6.41 -1.08 8.25
N GLU A 53 -6.12 -0.04 9.05
CA GLU A 53 -6.61 0.11 10.43
C GLU A 53 -8.02 0.73 10.51
N GLY A 54 -8.65 1.01 9.36
CA GLY A 54 -9.99 1.60 9.30
C GLY A 54 -10.04 3.11 9.49
N LYS A 55 -8.90 3.81 9.52
CA LYS A 55 -8.89 5.28 9.51
C LYS A 55 -9.32 5.79 8.15
N THR A 56 -10.06 6.88 8.15
CA THR A 56 -10.57 7.50 6.92
C THR A 56 -10.06 8.92 6.78
N TRP A 57 -9.66 9.28 5.56
CA TRP A 57 -9.17 10.61 5.22
C TRP A 57 -9.90 11.11 3.98
N ASN A 58 -10.58 12.25 4.09
CA ASN A 58 -11.23 12.87 2.95
C ASN A 58 -10.20 13.51 2.01
N ILE A 59 -10.42 13.38 0.72
CA ILE A 59 -9.57 14.00 -0.29
C ILE A 59 -10.20 15.34 -0.67
N PRO A 60 -9.49 16.48 -0.49
CA PRO A 60 -9.99 17.79 -0.90
C PRO A 60 -10.38 17.81 -2.38
N GLU A 61 -11.46 18.51 -2.74
CA GLU A 61 -12.03 18.48 -4.11
C GLU A 61 -11.00 18.82 -5.20
N ALA A 62 -10.09 19.73 -4.91
CA ALA A 62 -9.02 20.13 -5.85
C ALA A 62 -8.00 19.02 -6.14
N GLN A 63 -7.96 17.96 -5.33
CA GLN A 63 -7.01 16.84 -5.43
C GLN A 63 -7.67 15.52 -5.78
N GLN A 64 -9.00 15.51 -5.94
CA GLN A 64 -9.73 14.29 -6.30
C GLN A 64 -9.30 13.81 -7.68
N PRO A 65 -8.98 12.49 -7.82
CA PRO A 65 -8.63 11.96 -9.12
C PRO A 65 -9.81 12.10 -10.09
N THR A 66 -9.49 12.52 -11.31
CA THR A 66 -10.46 12.73 -12.39
C THR A 66 -10.54 11.58 -13.38
N ASP A 67 -9.82 10.50 -13.11
CA ASP A 67 -9.86 9.30 -13.92
C ASP A 67 -11.29 8.72 -13.92
N GLU A 68 -11.67 8.06 -14.99
CA GLU A 68 -12.99 7.43 -15.14
C GLU A 68 -13.10 6.20 -14.22
N LEU A 69 -13.31 6.45 -12.94
CA LEU A 69 -13.54 5.40 -11.95
C LEU A 69 -15.02 5.03 -11.90
N THR A 70 -15.30 3.79 -11.51
CA THR A 70 -16.70 3.34 -11.33
C THR A 70 -17.31 4.07 -10.12
N PRO A 71 -18.52 4.62 -10.26
CA PRO A 71 -19.25 5.19 -9.12
C PRO A 71 -19.44 4.21 -7.96
N ASP A 72 -19.50 4.75 -6.73
CA ASP A 72 -19.79 4.02 -5.48
C ASP A 72 -18.94 2.75 -5.30
N SER A 73 -17.67 2.83 -5.67
CA SER A 73 -16.75 1.70 -5.70
C SER A 73 -15.56 1.90 -4.75
N ILE A 74 -14.86 0.80 -4.46
CA ILE A 74 -13.65 0.80 -3.65
C ILE A 74 -12.51 0.20 -4.50
N TYR A 75 -11.40 0.93 -4.58
CA TYR A 75 -10.20 0.54 -5.29
C TYR A 75 -9.05 0.33 -4.32
N ARG A 76 -8.32 -0.78 -4.45
CA ARG A 76 -7.07 -0.95 -3.72
C ARG A 76 -5.96 -0.18 -4.44
N VAL A 77 -5.27 0.71 -3.70
CA VAL A 77 -4.22 1.58 -4.25
C VAL A 77 -3.03 1.65 -3.29
N ILE A 78 -1.87 2.03 -3.82
CA ILE A 78 -0.81 2.62 -3.01
C ILE A 78 -0.99 4.13 -3.10
N SER A 79 -1.08 4.79 -1.96
CA SER A 79 -1.13 6.24 -1.88
C SER A 79 0.11 6.79 -1.18
N LYS A 80 0.63 7.89 -1.72
CA LYS A 80 1.57 8.77 -1.03
C LYS A 80 0.81 10.01 -0.61
N TYR A 81 0.68 10.26 0.69
CA TYR A 81 -0.18 11.31 1.21
C TYR A 81 0.30 11.85 2.57
N VAL A 82 -0.21 13.03 2.93
CA VAL A 82 -0.04 13.65 4.26
C VAL A 82 -1.41 13.75 4.93
N PRO A 83 -1.64 13.04 6.05
CA PRO A 83 -2.89 13.14 6.78
C PRO A 83 -2.91 14.35 7.71
N PHE A 84 -4.08 15.01 7.81
CA PHE A 84 -4.35 16.12 8.72
C PHE A 84 -5.41 15.69 9.74
N SER A 85 -4.98 15.28 10.93
CA SER A 85 -5.87 14.75 11.97
C SER A 85 -6.90 15.77 12.46
N GLU A 86 -6.61 17.07 12.36
CA GLU A 86 -7.47 18.15 12.81
C GLU A 86 -8.70 18.33 11.89
N THR A 87 -8.53 18.12 10.58
CA THR A 87 -9.59 18.29 9.57
C THR A 87 -10.18 16.96 9.11
N GLY A 88 -9.51 15.85 9.35
CA GLY A 88 -9.88 14.55 8.80
C GLY A 88 -9.63 14.43 7.29
N GLU A 89 -8.77 15.29 6.74
CA GLU A 89 -8.42 15.34 5.34
C GLU A 89 -7.00 14.80 5.10
N ALA A 90 -6.67 14.51 3.85
CA ALA A 90 -5.32 14.19 3.44
C ALA A 90 -4.96 14.84 2.11
N ASP A 91 -3.76 15.42 2.06
CA ASP A 91 -3.15 15.83 0.79
C ASP A 91 -2.57 14.61 0.09
N VAL A 92 -3.07 14.32 -1.10
CA VAL A 92 -2.69 13.13 -1.89
C VAL A 92 -1.74 13.53 -3.02
N TYR A 93 -0.55 12.94 -3.02
CA TYR A 93 0.49 13.21 -4.02
C TYR A 93 0.58 12.13 -5.10
N VAL A 94 0.29 10.88 -4.74
CA VAL A 94 0.37 9.73 -5.64
C VAL A 94 -0.77 8.77 -5.34
N LEU A 95 -1.41 8.28 -6.39
CA LEU A 95 -2.31 7.13 -6.37
C LEU A 95 -1.83 6.16 -7.45
N GLN A 96 -1.52 4.94 -7.04
CA GLN A 96 -1.11 3.86 -7.94
C GLN A 96 -1.99 2.65 -7.72
N SER A 97 -2.58 2.13 -8.80
CA SER A 97 -3.42 0.93 -8.74
C SER A 97 -2.66 -0.28 -8.21
N VAL A 98 -3.33 -1.07 -7.39
CA VAL A 98 -2.89 -2.36 -6.87
C VAL A 98 -3.74 -3.46 -7.51
N ILE A 99 -3.11 -4.56 -7.89
CA ILE A 99 -3.81 -5.73 -8.43
C ILE A 99 -4.44 -6.48 -7.25
N ALA A 100 -5.77 -6.44 -7.13
CA ALA A 100 -6.50 -7.02 -6.01
C ALA A 100 -7.78 -7.77 -6.43
N PRO A 101 -7.69 -8.73 -7.37
CA PRO A 101 -8.85 -9.53 -7.72
C PRO A 101 -9.23 -10.46 -6.56
N LEU A 102 -10.50 -10.82 -6.47
CA LEU A 102 -10.95 -11.88 -5.56
C LEU A 102 -10.28 -13.20 -5.94
N PRO A 103 -9.83 -14.01 -4.95
CA PRO A 103 -9.36 -15.35 -5.21
C PRO A 103 -10.45 -16.21 -5.86
N LYS A 104 -10.03 -17.10 -6.76
CA LYS A 104 -10.93 -18.01 -7.49
C LYS A 104 -10.45 -19.43 -7.32
N ALA A 105 -11.40 -20.38 -7.24
CA ALA A 105 -11.08 -21.80 -7.25
C ALA A 105 -10.23 -22.18 -8.47
N GLU A 106 -9.30 -23.10 -8.33
CA GLU A 106 -8.39 -23.53 -9.40
C GLU A 106 -9.13 -23.97 -10.67
N SER A 107 -10.28 -24.58 -10.53
CA SER A 107 -11.15 -25.01 -11.64
C SER A 107 -11.70 -23.86 -12.51
N LYS A 108 -11.48 -22.60 -12.10
CA LYS A 108 -11.86 -21.41 -12.89
C LYS A 108 -10.74 -20.93 -13.83
N PHE A 109 -9.58 -21.57 -13.79
CA PHE A 109 -8.46 -21.30 -14.66
C PHE A 109 -8.36 -22.42 -15.69
N GLU A 110 -8.20 -22.09 -16.98
CA GLU A 110 -8.01 -23.05 -18.05
C GLU A 110 -6.67 -23.76 -17.89
N GLU A 111 -5.66 -23.01 -17.46
CA GLU A 111 -4.31 -23.47 -17.19
C GLU A 111 -3.75 -22.70 -16.00
N THR A 112 -3.00 -23.36 -15.13
CA THR A 112 -2.37 -22.74 -13.96
C THR A 112 -0.94 -22.34 -14.28
N TYR A 113 -0.69 -21.04 -14.35
CA TYR A 113 0.65 -20.48 -14.55
C TYR A 113 1.24 -20.01 -13.22
N THR A 114 2.48 -20.40 -12.98
CA THR A 114 3.24 -20.04 -11.80
C THR A 114 4.66 -19.56 -12.20
N ASP A 115 4.70 -18.61 -13.13
CA ASP A 115 5.98 -18.00 -13.52
C ASP A 115 6.65 -17.35 -12.29
N ALA A 116 7.99 -17.46 -12.23
CA ALA A 116 8.74 -17.07 -11.05
C ALA A 116 8.72 -15.55 -10.82
N VAL A 117 8.75 -15.15 -9.54
CA VAL A 117 8.85 -13.77 -9.08
C VAL A 117 9.96 -13.63 -8.04
N SER A 118 10.39 -12.40 -7.74
CA SER A 118 11.18 -12.10 -6.55
C SER A 118 10.31 -11.41 -5.52
N ILE A 119 10.34 -11.87 -4.27
CA ILE A 119 9.60 -11.24 -3.18
C ILE A 119 10.43 -10.05 -2.66
N GLN A 120 9.88 -8.85 -2.71
CA GLN A 120 10.42 -7.71 -1.99
C GLN A 120 9.82 -7.63 -0.59
N SER A 121 8.50 -7.76 -0.45
CA SER A 121 7.79 -7.77 0.81
C SER A 121 6.48 -8.55 0.68
N ILE A 122 6.07 -9.23 1.75
CA ILE A 122 4.76 -9.85 1.88
C ILE A 122 4.33 -9.76 3.34
N TRP A 123 3.13 -9.24 3.62
CA TRP A 123 2.63 -9.04 4.98
C TRP A 123 1.12 -8.96 5.01
N ARG A 124 0.52 -9.34 6.14
CA ARG A 124 -0.90 -9.12 6.41
C ARG A 124 -1.11 -7.76 7.06
N SER A 125 -2.12 -7.03 6.60
CA SER A 125 -2.57 -5.78 7.21
C SER A 125 -4.08 -5.63 7.02
N GLY A 126 -4.81 -5.41 8.10
CA GLY A 126 -6.27 -5.36 8.06
C GLY A 126 -6.87 -6.59 7.37
N ASP A 127 -7.73 -6.34 6.41
CA ASP A 127 -8.44 -7.36 5.62
C ASP A 127 -7.71 -7.76 4.34
N TYR A 128 -6.36 -7.57 4.29
CA TYR A 128 -5.57 -7.86 3.10
C TYR A 128 -4.27 -8.59 3.44
N LEU A 129 -3.85 -9.46 2.52
CA LEU A 129 -2.46 -9.91 2.41
C LEU A 129 -1.81 -9.13 1.27
N ASN A 130 -0.85 -8.28 1.61
CA ASN A 130 -0.19 -7.35 0.68
C ASN A 130 1.13 -7.92 0.18
N LEU A 131 1.44 -7.71 -1.10
CA LEU A 131 2.67 -8.16 -1.72
C LEU A 131 3.29 -7.04 -2.55
N ILE A 132 4.60 -6.89 -2.41
CA ILE A 132 5.45 -6.15 -3.35
C ILE A 132 6.39 -7.18 -3.97
N LEU A 133 6.20 -7.42 -5.25
CA LEU A 133 6.97 -8.37 -6.03
C LEU A 133 7.84 -7.64 -7.05
N GLN A 134 8.91 -8.29 -7.49
CA GLN A 134 9.69 -7.88 -8.65
C GLN A 134 9.58 -8.97 -9.71
N VAL A 135 9.30 -8.57 -10.93
CA VAL A 135 9.19 -9.43 -12.11
C VAL A 135 10.06 -8.90 -13.23
N MET A 136 10.58 -9.80 -14.03
CA MET A 136 11.35 -9.47 -15.22
C MET A 136 10.40 -9.29 -16.39
N VAL A 137 10.29 -8.08 -16.91
CA VAL A 137 9.37 -7.73 -18.01
C VAL A 137 10.13 -7.12 -19.19
N LYS A 138 9.54 -7.19 -20.36
CA LYS A 138 9.99 -6.48 -21.54
C LYS A 138 8.81 -5.90 -22.33
N ASP A 139 8.08 -6.71 -23.08
CA ASP A 139 7.12 -6.26 -24.07
C ASP A 139 5.70 -6.79 -23.82
N GLN A 140 5.55 -7.89 -23.07
CA GLN A 140 4.24 -8.50 -22.83
C GLN A 140 3.64 -8.05 -21.50
N LYS A 141 2.32 -8.02 -21.45
CA LYS A 141 1.58 -7.77 -20.22
C LYS A 141 1.52 -9.05 -19.38
N HIS A 142 2.09 -9.01 -18.19
CA HIS A 142 1.94 -10.09 -17.22
C HIS A 142 0.55 -10.09 -16.60
N GLU A 143 0.01 -11.27 -16.31
CA GLU A 143 -1.27 -11.46 -15.65
C GLU A 143 -1.05 -12.02 -14.26
N PHE A 144 -1.79 -11.46 -13.28
CA PHE A 144 -1.76 -11.89 -11.89
C PHE A 144 -3.17 -12.15 -11.40
N ALA A 145 -3.31 -13.23 -10.65
CA ALA A 145 -4.55 -13.60 -9.95
C ALA A 145 -4.21 -14.38 -8.69
N PHE A 146 -5.23 -14.77 -7.92
CA PHE A 146 -5.09 -15.61 -6.75
C PHE A 146 -5.94 -16.85 -6.90
N ILE A 147 -5.33 -18.01 -6.68
CA ILE A 147 -5.99 -19.32 -6.70
C ILE A 147 -6.35 -19.67 -5.27
N ASP A 148 -7.63 -19.92 -5.06
CA ASP A 148 -8.17 -20.46 -3.82
C ASP A 148 -8.09 -22.01 -3.89
N GLN A 149 -7.25 -22.60 -3.03
CA GLN A 149 -7.05 -24.04 -2.93
C GLN A 149 -7.90 -24.65 -1.80
N GLY A 150 -8.71 -23.84 -1.13
CA GLY A 150 -9.65 -24.26 -0.09
C GLY A 150 -9.15 -24.06 1.34
N ILE A 151 -10.00 -24.50 2.27
CA ILE A 151 -9.76 -24.41 3.72
C ILE A 151 -9.67 -25.82 4.29
N THR A 152 -8.57 -26.06 5.00
CA THR A 152 -8.37 -27.32 5.76
C THR A 152 -8.63 -27.06 7.24
N THR A 153 -9.43 -27.90 7.89
CA THR A 153 -9.63 -27.88 9.35
C THR A 153 -8.73 -28.94 9.99
N HIS A 154 -7.97 -28.53 10.99
CA HIS A 154 -7.05 -29.39 11.74
C HIS A 154 -7.75 -30.04 12.94
N GLU A 155 -7.12 -31.06 13.55
CA GLU A 155 -7.65 -31.79 14.69
C GLU A 155 -7.93 -30.94 15.93
N ASP A 156 -7.14 -29.86 16.10
CA ASP A 156 -7.29 -28.88 17.20
C ASP A 156 -8.38 -27.82 16.93
N GLY A 157 -9.06 -27.92 15.78
CA GLY A 157 -10.13 -27.02 15.35
C GLY A 157 -9.63 -25.76 14.65
N THR A 158 -8.32 -25.50 14.55
CA THR A 158 -7.78 -24.41 13.73
C THR A 158 -7.98 -24.71 12.25
N ARG A 159 -8.05 -23.66 11.43
CA ARG A 159 -8.21 -23.77 9.97
C ARG A 159 -7.03 -23.13 9.26
N THR A 160 -6.72 -23.68 8.11
CA THR A 160 -5.72 -23.09 7.20
C THR A 160 -6.38 -22.81 5.86
N LEU A 161 -6.44 -21.55 5.46
CA LEU A 161 -6.77 -21.14 4.11
C LEU A 161 -5.51 -21.27 3.24
N SER A 162 -5.58 -22.07 2.19
CA SER A 162 -4.50 -22.25 1.22
C SER A 162 -4.78 -21.43 -0.02
N LEU A 163 -3.85 -20.50 -0.34
CA LEU A 163 -3.91 -19.63 -1.49
C LEU A 163 -2.63 -19.76 -2.31
N MET A 164 -2.72 -19.56 -3.63
CA MET A 164 -1.55 -19.58 -4.50
C MET A 164 -1.56 -18.37 -5.45
N LEU A 165 -0.38 -17.81 -5.71
CA LEU A 165 -0.19 -16.80 -6.74
C LEU A 165 -0.29 -17.42 -8.12
N TYR A 166 -1.26 -16.98 -8.92
CA TYR A 166 -1.24 -17.18 -10.36
C TYR A 166 -0.43 -16.05 -10.99
N HIS A 167 0.58 -16.41 -11.78
CA HIS A 167 1.38 -15.48 -12.53
C HIS A 167 1.67 -16.06 -13.91
N ASN A 168 1.14 -15.41 -14.95
CA ASN A 168 1.43 -15.72 -16.34
C ASN A 168 2.19 -14.56 -16.97
N ARG A 169 3.42 -14.79 -17.37
CA ARG A 169 4.26 -13.79 -18.05
C ARG A 169 3.94 -13.66 -19.56
N ASN A 170 2.99 -14.46 -20.08
CA ASN A 170 2.58 -14.43 -21.49
C ASN A 170 3.77 -14.58 -22.45
N ASN A 171 4.71 -15.51 -22.15
CA ASN A 171 5.93 -15.73 -22.90
C ASN A 171 6.83 -14.47 -23.02
N ASP A 172 6.69 -13.50 -22.14
CA ASP A 172 7.60 -12.36 -22.11
C ASP A 172 9.04 -12.77 -21.87
N VAL A 173 9.97 -12.07 -22.49
CA VAL A 173 11.40 -12.28 -22.26
C VAL A 173 11.89 -11.42 -21.11
N GLU A 174 12.90 -11.90 -20.40
CA GLU A 174 13.49 -11.17 -19.29
C GLU A 174 14.27 -9.95 -19.80
N GLY A 175 13.78 -8.75 -19.52
CA GLY A 175 14.38 -7.48 -19.95
C GLY A 175 14.85 -6.65 -18.76
N PHE A 176 13.92 -6.12 -17.98
CA PHE A 176 14.22 -5.27 -16.83
C PHE A 176 13.28 -5.57 -15.65
N ASN A 177 13.74 -5.24 -14.45
CA ASN A 177 12.95 -5.42 -13.24
C ASN A 177 11.83 -4.38 -13.16
N ARG A 178 10.61 -4.86 -12.88
CA ARG A 178 9.45 -4.03 -12.59
C ARG A 178 8.80 -4.48 -11.28
N LYS A 179 8.33 -3.52 -10.49
CA LYS A 179 7.54 -3.82 -9.30
C LYS A 179 6.09 -4.12 -9.68
N ALA A 180 5.55 -5.18 -9.11
CA ALA A 180 4.13 -5.49 -9.11
C ALA A 180 3.60 -5.35 -7.68
N PHE A 181 2.49 -4.63 -7.52
CA PHE A 181 1.83 -4.40 -6.25
C PHE A 181 0.52 -5.16 -6.24
N LEU A 182 0.38 -6.07 -5.29
CA LEU A 182 -0.79 -6.95 -5.19
C LEU A 182 -1.36 -6.93 -3.77
N SER A 183 -2.66 -7.15 -3.64
CA SER A 183 -3.33 -7.39 -2.37
C SER A 183 -4.36 -8.50 -2.54
N VAL A 184 -4.29 -9.53 -1.70
CA VAL A 184 -5.32 -10.57 -1.62
C VAL A 184 -6.43 -10.08 -0.69
N PRO A 185 -7.68 -9.93 -1.15
CA PRO A 185 -8.80 -9.55 -0.30
C PRO A 185 -9.18 -10.70 0.64
N LEU A 186 -8.84 -10.60 1.93
CA LEU A 186 -9.15 -11.60 2.95
C LEU A 186 -10.55 -11.44 3.55
N TRP A 187 -11.16 -10.26 3.44
CA TRP A 187 -12.55 -10.02 3.84
C TRP A 187 -13.54 -10.98 3.15
N HIS A 188 -13.15 -11.54 2.00
CA HIS A 188 -13.91 -12.58 1.31
C HIS A 188 -14.12 -13.85 2.16
N TYR A 189 -13.26 -14.09 3.16
CA TYR A 189 -13.25 -15.25 4.04
C TYR A 189 -13.73 -14.95 5.46
N GLN A 190 -14.26 -13.76 5.74
CA GLN A 190 -14.64 -13.31 7.08
C GLN A 190 -15.67 -14.21 7.78
N ASP A 191 -16.54 -14.88 7.00
CA ASP A 191 -17.55 -15.81 7.52
C ASP A 191 -17.01 -17.25 7.61
N LEU A 192 -15.83 -17.52 7.11
CA LEU A 192 -15.20 -18.85 7.03
C LEU A 192 -14.01 -19.00 7.97
N LEU A 193 -13.34 -17.92 8.32
CA LEU A 193 -12.14 -17.89 9.18
C LEU A 193 -12.42 -17.10 10.45
N THR A 194 -11.65 -17.43 11.50
CA THR A 194 -11.67 -16.70 12.78
C THR A 194 -10.26 -16.29 13.18
N PRO A 195 -10.10 -15.27 14.03
CA PRO A 195 -8.78 -14.89 14.55
C PRO A 195 -8.03 -16.08 15.14
N GLY A 196 -6.79 -16.29 14.67
CA GLY A 196 -5.95 -17.43 15.04
C GLY A 196 -5.89 -18.54 13.99
N ASP A 197 -6.81 -18.59 13.03
CA ASP A 197 -6.68 -19.43 11.84
C ASP A 197 -5.47 -19.00 11.01
N LEU A 198 -5.01 -19.85 10.10
CA LEU A 198 -3.82 -19.61 9.31
C LEU A 198 -4.16 -19.31 7.84
N ILE A 199 -3.30 -18.52 7.22
CA ILE A 199 -3.28 -18.30 5.78
C ILE A 199 -1.95 -18.82 5.28
N GLU A 200 -1.96 -19.85 4.45
CA GLU A 200 -0.80 -20.32 3.70
C GLU A 200 -0.85 -19.73 2.29
N PHE A 201 0.16 -18.95 1.92
CA PHE A 201 0.25 -18.35 0.60
C PHE A 201 1.44 -18.91 -0.15
N GLN A 202 1.17 -19.60 -1.27
CA GLN A 202 2.15 -20.26 -2.12
C GLN A 202 2.49 -19.39 -3.33
N LEU A 203 3.76 -19.36 -3.70
CA LEU A 203 4.25 -18.69 -4.90
C LEU A 203 5.54 -19.31 -5.40
N ASN A 204 5.78 -19.21 -6.69
CA ASN A 204 7.06 -19.62 -7.29
C ASN A 204 8.04 -18.44 -7.30
N THR A 205 9.24 -18.66 -6.82
CA THR A 205 10.28 -17.61 -6.76
C THR A 205 11.53 -18.02 -7.55
N TYR A 206 12.25 -17.03 -8.08
CA TYR A 206 13.53 -17.29 -8.75
C TYR A 206 14.57 -17.92 -7.84
N LYS A 207 14.50 -17.67 -6.53
CA LYS A 207 15.51 -18.13 -5.55
C LYS A 207 15.21 -19.51 -4.98
N GLU A 208 13.93 -19.78 -4.65
CA GLU A 208 13.54 -20.94 -3.85
C GLU A 208 12.66 -21.93 -4.62
N GLY A 209 12.23 -21.58 -5.84
CA GLY A 209 11.18 -22.30 -6.54
C GLY A 209 9.82 -22.11 -5.88
N MET A 210 8.96 -23.14 -5.95
CA MET A 210 7.67 -23.14 -5.23
C MET A 210 7.93 -23.12 -3.72
N THR A 211 7.40 -22.10 -3.07
CA THR A 211 7.57 -21.90 -1.62
C THR A 211 6.29 -21.34 -1.03
N SER A 212 6.11 -21.44 0.29
CA SER A 212 4.97 -20.88 0.99
C SER A 212 5.38 -19.90 2.08
N ARG A 213 4.43 -19.04 2.47
CA ARG A 213 4.54 -18.15 3.61
C ARG A 213 3.24 -18.24 4.41
N THR A 214 3.35 -18.33 5.72
CA THR A 214 2.20 -18.49 6.62
C THR A 214 1.97 -17.22 7.42
N PHE A 215 0.70 -16.84 7.53
CA PHE A 215 0.24 -15.67 8.29
C PHE A 215 -0.90 -16.08 9.20
N ILE A 216 -1.08 -15.34 10.30
CA ILE A 216 -2.23 -15.50 11.19
C ILE A 216 -3.36 -14.63 10.63
N TYR A 217 -4.57 -15.24 10.55
CA TYR A 217 -5.80 -14.54 10.14
C TYR A 217 -6.33 -13.61 11.23
#